data_0ab2bbe8492b2da40f01ea29417d773a
#
_entry.id   0ab2bbe8492b2da40f01ea29417d773a
#
_cell.length_a   1.000
_cell.length_b   1.000
_cell.length_c   1.000
_cell.angle_alpha   90.00
_cell.angle_beta   90.00
_cell.angle_gamma   90.00
#
_symmetry.space_group_name_H-M   'P 1'
#
loop_
_entity.id
_entity.type
_entity.pdbx_description
1 polymer ?
#
loop_
_entity_poly.entity_id
_entity_poly.type
_entity_poly.pdbx_seq_one_letter_code
_entity_poly.pdbx_strand_id
1 'polypeptide(L)'
;QESLDFIKNLDKDVEIILLSDEDSFVQSNDYFAQANSVLKKYDLNSDKITLTYVDTVKNPAYLQEYQDENLTENSIIVKSGDKHKIISVQDIFDIQRSYYGSAITGSKAEQELTSAILYVTSDNQTKIAFLKGYGEQDSTPFQELLKKNNFAISEISLLNEEIPDDVTLAMIFGSERDLDASSVE
;
A
#
# COMPACT_ATOMS: atom_id res chain seq x y z
N GLN A 1 -12.47 15.79 -6.30
CA GLN A 1 -13.58 15.35 -7.19
C GLN A 1 -13.22 14.03 -7.88
N GLU A 2 -12.01 13.86 -8.40
CA GLU A 2 -11.56 12.64 -9.10
C GLU A 2 -11.65 11.37 -8.23
N SER A 3 -11.24 11.43 -6.98
CA SER A 3 -11.30 10.28 -6.06
C SER A 3 -12.74 9.81 -5.81
N LEU A 4 -13.70 10.74 -5.71
CA LEU A 4 -15.10 10.40 -5.53
C LEU A 4 -15.74 9.80 -6.78
N ASP A 5 -15.35 10.28 -7.95
CA ASP A 5 -15.85 9.74 -9.22
C ASP A 5 -15.31 8.33 -9.44
N PHE A 6 -14.07 8.06 -9.01
CA PHE A 6 -13.48 6.74 -9.03
C PHE A 6 -14.25 5.75 -8.12
N ILE A 7 -14.47 6.07 -6.85
CA ILE A 7 -15.12 5.14 -5.91
C ILE A 7 -16.59 4.85 -6.24
N LYS A 8 -17.29 5.78 -6.90
CA LYS A 8 -18.68 5.55 -7.37
C LYS A 8 -18.78 4.54 -8.50
N ASN A 9 -17.70 4.35 -9.25
CA ASN A 9 -17.65 3.44 -10.39
C ASN A 9 -16.95 2.11 -10.07
N LEU A 10 -16.76 1.78 -8.79
CA LEU A 10 -16.20 0.50 -8.39
C LEU A 10 -17.13 -0.64 -8.79
N ASP A 11 -16.56 -1.68 -9.36
CA ASP A 11 -17.23 -2.94 -9.71
C ASP A 11 -17.05 -4.04 -8.66
N LYS A 12 -16.04 -3.89 -7.78
CA LYS A 12 -15.71 -4.83 -6.70
C LYS A 12 -16.06 -4.28 -5.34
N ASP A 13 -16.45 -5.16 -4.45
CA ASP A 13 -16.68 -4.80 -3.05
C ASP A 13 -15.34 -4.59 -2.34
N VAL A 14 -15.26 -3.54 -1.54
CA VAL A 14 -14.09 -3.13 -0.77
C VAL A 14 -14.48 -2.99 0.69
N GLU A 15 -13.72 -3.59 1.57
CA GLU A 15 -13.83 -3.39 3.00
C GLU A 15 -12.66 -2.55 3.51
N ILE A 16 -12.96 -1.46 4.20
CA ILE A 16 -12.01 -0.60 4.89
C ILE A 16 -12.16 -0.86 6.38
N ILE A 17 -11.08 -1.31 7.02
CA ILE A 17 -11.08 -1.68 8.43
C ILE A 17 -10.10 -0.79 9.17
N LEU A 18 -10.59 0.06 10.05
CA LEU A 18 -9.77 0.85 10.95
C LEU A 18 -9.55 0.08 12.25
N LEU A 19 -8.30 -0.19 12.59
CA LEU A 19 -7.91 -0.90 13.82
C LEU A 19 -7.92 0.02 15.04
N SER A 20 -9.08 0.55 15.34
CA SER A 20 -9.39 1.40 16.50
C SER A 20 -10.90 1.45 16.69
N ASP A 21 -11.37 1.82 17.87
CA ASP A 21 -12.73 2.33 17.99
C ASP A 21 -12.81 3.77 17.46
N GLU A 22 -13.97 4.15 16.92
CA GLU A 22 -14.14 5.45 16.27
C GLU A 22 -13.87 6.62 17.21
N ASP A 23 -14.40 6.56 18.42
CA ASP A 23 -14.32 7.69 19.37
C ASP A 23 -12.88 7.95 19.79
N SER A 24 -12.13 6.90 20.13
CA SER A 24 -10.71 6.98 20.47
C SER A 24 -9.88 7.53 19.31
N PHE A 25 -10.15 7.08 18.08
CA PHE A 25 -9.45 7.56 16.91
C PHE A 25 -9.68 9.05 16.68
N VAL A 26 -10.92 9.49 16.66
CA VAL A 26 -11.30 10.89 16.40
C VAL A 26 -10.79 11.83 17.50
N GLN A 27 -10.80 11.39 18.76
CA GLN A 27 -10.37 12.22 19.90
C GLN A 27 -8.84 12.35 20.00
N SER A 28 -8.05 11.60 19.22
CA SER A 28 -6.59 11.68 19.27
C SER A 28 -6.07 13.06 18.90
N ASN A 29 -6.55 13.66 17.82
CA ASN A 29 -6.36 15.06 17.43
C ASN A 29 -7.17 15.40 16.17
N ASP A 30 -7.14 16.69 15.74
CA ASP A 30 -7.91 17.20 14.58
C ASP A 30 -7.54 16.49 13.26
N TYR A 31 -6.31 16.06 13.06
CA TYR A 31 -5.91 15.35 11.84
C TYR A 31 -6.48 13.93 11.77
N PHE A 32 -6.62 13.25 12.92
CA PHE A 32 -7.32 11.97 13.01
C PHE A 32 -8.81 12.13 12.73
N ALA A 33 -9.44 13.20 13.24
CA ALA A 33 -10.82 13.52 12.93
C ALA A 33 -11.02 13.79 11.42
N GLN A 34 -10.08 14.49 10.77
CA GLN A 34 -10.09 14.70 9.32
C GLN A 34 -9.93 13.38 8.54
N ALA A 35 -9.00 12.51 8.95
CA ALA A 35 -8.82 11.20 8.35
C ALA A 35 -10.09 10.35 8.48
N ASN A 36 -10.73 10.33 9.65
CA ASN A 36 -12.01 9.64 9.86
C ASN A 36 -13.11 10.18 8.94
N SER A 37 -13.15 11.50 8.74
CA SER A 37 -14.10 12.13 7.83
C SER A 37 -13.90 11.67 6.38
N VAL A 38 -12.65 11.43 5.95
CA VAL A 38 -12.35 10.85 4.63
C VAL A 38 -12.86 9.41 4.57
N LEU A 39 -12.58 8.56 5.56
CA LEU A 39 -13.04 7.17 5.62
C LEU A 39 -14.58 7.10 5.48
N LYS A 40 -15.29 7.88 6.29
CA LYS A 40 -16.76 7.96 6.22
C LYS A 40 -17.27 8.48 4.89
N LYS A 41 -16.59 9.46 4.30
CA LYS A 41 -16.97 10.00 2.98
C LYS A 41 -16.89 8.92 1.90
N TYR A 42 -15.92 8.00 1.97
CA TYR A 42 -15.78 6.89 1.02
C TYR A 42 -16.91 5.88 1.20
N ASP A 43 -17.19 5.46 2.42
CA ASP A 43 -18.29 4.57 2.76
C ASP A 43 -19.66 5.14 2.30
N LEU A 44 -19.91 6.43 2.58
CA LEU A 44 -21.17 7.08 2.22
C LEU A 44 -21.38 7.35 0.72
N ASN A 45 -20.32 7.37 -0.09
CA ASN A 45 -20.40 7.72 -1.50
C ASN A 45 -20.25 6.53 -2.46
N SER A 46 -20.17 5.31 -1.94
CA SER A 46 -20.10 4.09 -2.75
C SER A 46 -20.79 2.93 -2.04
N ASP A 47 -21.76 2.32 -2.69
CA ASP A 47 -22.42 1.09 -2.22
C ASP A 47 -21.48 -0.13 -2.23
N LYS A 48 -20.27 0.03 -2.80
CA LYS A 48 -19.22 -0.98 -2.88
C LYS A 48 -18.20 -0.90 -1.75
N ILE A 49 -18.23 0.14 -0.95
CA ILE A 49 -17.29 0.34 0.15
C ILE A 49 -18.02 0.16 1.48
N THR A 50 -17.42 -0.59 2.38
CA THR A 50 -17.90 -0.75 3.76
C THR A 50 -16.79 -0.37 4.73
N LEU A 51 -17.09 0.54 5.66
CA LEU A 51 -16.17 0.95 6.73
C LEU A 51 -16.48 0.22 8.03
N THR A 52 -15.49 -0.44 8.61
CA THR A 52 -15.59 -1.17 9.87
C THR A 52 -14.55 -0.65 10.88
N TYR A 53 -14.92 -0.49 12.12
CA TYR A 53 -14.02 -0.14 13.24
C TYR A 53 -13.79 -1.37 14.10
N VAL A 54 -12.54 -1.73 14.33
CA VAL A 54 -12.16 -2.90 15.13
C VAL A 54 -11.29 -2.47 16.31
N ASP A 55 -11.86 -2.48 17.50
CA ASP A 55 -11.09 -2.32 18.74
C ASP A 55 -10.24 -3.59 18.96
N THR A 56 -8.94 -3.47 18.73
CA THR A 56 -7.98 -4.60 18.81
C THR A 56 -7.74 -5.06 20.24
N VAL A 57 -8.03 -4.24 21.23
CA VAL A 57 -7.95 -4.61 22.66
C VAL A 57 -9.08 -5.57 22.99
N LYS A 58 -10.29 -5.32 22.47
CA LYS A 58 -11.47 -6.20 22.65
C LYS A 58 -11.43 -7.41 21.72
N ASN A 59 -10.77 -7.30 20.57
CA ASN A 59 -10.72 -8.33 19.52
C ASN A 59 -9.26 -8.69 19.15
N PRO A 60 -8.45 -9.21 20.09
CA PRO A 60 -7.04 -9.50 19.82
C PRO A 60 -6.83 -10.60 18.78
N ALA A 61 -7.82 -11.49 18.61
CA ALA A 61 -7.77 -12.54 17.59
C ALA A 61 -7.73 -11.97 16.16
N TYR A 62 -8.24 -10.76 15.94
CA TYR A 62 -8.22 -10.12 14.64
C TYR A 62 -6.79 -9.83 14.14
N LEU A 63 -5.87 -9.50 15.06
CA LEU A 63 -4.46 -9.29 14.74
C LEU A 63 -3.73 -10.57 14.34
N GLN A 64 -4.24 -11.74 14.73
CA GLN A 64 -3.62 -13.03 14.40
C GLN A 64 -3.75 -13.38 12.92
N GLU A 65 -4.78 -12.87 12.24
CA GLU A 65 -4.97 -13.05 10.79
C GLU A 65 -3.85 -12.36 9.98
N TYR A 66 -3.26 -11.29 10.55
CA TYR A 66 -2.24 -10.45 9.91
C TYR A 66 -0.92 -10.44 10.69
N GLN A 67 -0.59 -11.53 11.41
CA GLN A 67 0.57 -11.57 12.32
C GLN A 67 1.93 -11.38 11.63
N ASP A 68 2.01 -11.72 10.34
CA ASP A 68 3.22 -11.56 9.53
C ASP A 68 3.36 -10.13 8.96
N GLU A 69 2.39 -9.27 9.21
CA GLU A 69 2.36 -7.89 8.76
C GLU A 69 2.55 -6.94 9.95
N ASN A 70 3.27 -5.85 9.72
CA ASN A 70 3.59 -4.87 10.77
C ASN A 70 2.37 -4.00 11.13
N LEU A 71 1.30 -4.61 11.63
CA LEU A 71 0.13 -3.91 12.11
C LEU A 71 0.46 -3.14 13.38
N THR A 72 0.00 -1.90 13.42
CA THR A 72 0.05 -1.03 14.60
C THR A 72 -1.35 -0.56 14.95
N GLU A 73 -1.52 -0.06 16.16
CA GLU A 73 -2.74 0.65 16.52
C GLU A 73 -3.06 1.76 15.50
N ASN A 74 -4.32 1.93 15.17
CA ASN A 74 -4.82 2.87 14.15
C ASN A 74 -4.38 2.57 12.70
N SER A 75 -3.82 1.39 12.41
CA SER A 75 -3.62 0.96 11.01
C SER A 75 -4.97 0.79 10.31
N ILE A 76 -4.98 1.01 9.01
CA ILE A 76 -6.15 0.81 8.15
C ILE A 76 -5.85 -0.37 7.23
N ILE A 77 -6.73 -1.36 7.22
CA ILE A 77 -6.68 -2.47 6.26
C ILE A 77 -7.72 -2.20 5.19
N VAL A 78 -7.31 -2.20 3.93
CA VAL A 78 -8.20 -2.12 2.78
C VAL A 78 -8.15 -3.46 2.07
N LYS A 79 -9.29 -4.13 1.89
CA LYS A 79 -9.34 -5.43 1.24
C LYS A 79 -10.46 -5.56 0.21
N SER A 80 -10.22 -6.40 -0.81
CA SER A 80 -11.20 -6.78 -1.83
C SER A 80 -10.87 -8.19 -2.34
N GLY A 81 -11.77 -9.16 -2.14
CA GLY A 81 -11.48 -10.57 -2.39
C GLY A 81 -10.27 -11.04 -1.61
N ASP A 82 -9.29 -11.64 -2.30
CA ASP A 82 -8.07 -12.17 -1.69
C ASP A 82 -6.95 -11.12 -1.55
N LYS A 83 -7.17 -9.89 -2.05
CA LYS A 83 -6.18 -8.83 -1.97
C LYS A 83 -6.44 -7.91 -0.80
N HIS A 84 -5.36 -7.53 -0.12
CA HIS A 84 -5.43 -6.49 0.90
C HIS A 84 -4.19 -5.59 0.85
N LYS A 85 -4.33 -4.41 1.42
CA LYS A 85 -3.24 -3.46 1.64
C LYS A 85 -3.38 -2.81 3.01
N ILE A 86 -2.28 -2.76 3.74
CA ILE A 86 -2.22 -2.10 5.04
C ILE A 86 -1.65 -0.69 4.85
N ILE A 87 -2.33 0.27 5.45
CA ILE A 87 -1.89 1.66 5.54
C ILE A 87 -1.56 1.92 7.01
N SER A 88 -0.31 2.22 7.30
CA SER A 88 0.08 2.57 8.66
C SER A 88 -0.41 3.99 9.00
N VAL A 89 -0.60 4.26 10.29
CA VAL A 89 -0.99 5.59 10.76
C VAL A 89 0.01 6.69 10.33
N GLN A 90 1.27 6.34 10.16
CA GLN A 90 2.32 7.27 9.73
C GLN A 90 2.22 7.64 8.25
N ASP A 91 1.63 6.75 7.43
CA ASP A 91 1.48 6.99 5.99
C ASP A 91 0.31 7.92 5.67
N ILE A 92 -0.71 7.99 6.54
CA ILE A 92 -1.86 8.88 6.34
C ILE A 92 -1.61 10.33 6.74
N PHE A 93 -0.42 10.64 7.30
CA PHE A 93 -0.09 11.99 7.73
C PHE A 93 1.24 12.49 7.17
N ASP A 94 1.30 13.79 6.91
CA ASP A 94 2.57 14.49 6.72
C ASP A 94 3.16 14.78 8.11
N ILE A 95 4.31 14.16 8.40
CA ILE A 95 4.99 14.29 9.68
C ILE A 95 6.28 15.07 9.48
N GLN A 96 6.35 16.27 10.04
CA GLN A 96 7.58 17.05 10.10
C GLN A 96 8.36 16.68 11.36
N ARG A 97 9.59 16.22 11.17
CA ARG A 97 10.52 15.91 12.26
C ARG A 97 11.50 17.07 12.47
N SER A 98 11.70 17.48 13.71
CA SER A 98 12.64 18.52 14.11
C SER A 98 13.45 18.05 15.31
N TYR A 99 14.47 18.83 15.70
CA TYR A 99 15.26 18.56 16.91
C TYR A 99 14.39 18.53 18.19
N TYR A 100 13.26 19.25 18.18
CA TYR A 100 12.35 19.36 19.33
C TYR A 100 11.20 18.35 19.33
N GLY A 101 11.14 17.45 18.33
CA GLY A 101 10.10 16.43 18.22
C GLY A 101 9.50 16.34 16.82
N SER A 102 8.39 15.61 16.73
CA SER A 102 7.62 15.45 15.47
C SER A 102 6.24 16.08 15.61
N ALA A 103 5.77 16.68 14.54
CA ALA A 103 4.42 17.24 14.44
C ALA A 103 3.75 16.81 13.14
N ILE A 104 2.44 16.53 13.21
CA ILE A 104 1.62 16.31 12.02
C ILE A 104 1.33 17.68 11.41
N THR A 105 1.57 17.83 10.11
CA THR A 105 1.42 19.09 9.36
C THR A 105 0.39 19.00 8.24
N GLY A 106 -0.08 17.79 7.91
CA GLY A 106 -1.07 17.56 6.86
C GLY A 106 -1.64 16.15 6.90
N SER A 107 -2.66 15.90 6.08
CA SER A 107 -3.29 14.60 5.91
C SER A 107 -3.14 14.11 4.47
N LYS A 108 -2.72 12.86 4.30
CA LYS A 108 -2.66 12.11 3.04
C LYS A 108 -3.73 11.03 2.98
N ALA A 109 -4.67 11.01 3.93
CA ALA A 109 -5.65 9.93 4.05
C ALA A 109 -6.40 9.66 2.74
N GLU A 110 -6.80 10.69 2.00
CA GLU A 110 -7.49 10.54 0.72
C GLU A 110 -6.58 9.88 -0.34
N GLN A 111 -5.33 10.31 -0.43
CA GLN A 111 -4.36 9.76 -1.38
C GLN A 111 -4.05 8.29 -1.10
N GLU A 112 -3.72 7.96 0.15
CA GLU A 112 -3.34 6.60 0.55
C GLU A 112 -4.53 5.64 0.43
N LEU A 113 -5.72 6.10 0.82
CA LEU A 113 -6.94 5.31 0.71
C LEU A 113 -7.30 5.03 -0.76
N THR A 114 -7.26 6.05 -1.62
CA THR A 114 -7.50 5.88 -3.07
C THR A 114 -6.49 4.90 -3.67
N SER A 115 -5.20 5.06 -3.35
CA SER A 115 -4.14 4.16 -3.82
C SER A 115 -4.35 2.72 -3.36
N ALA A 116 -4.77 2.52 -2.10
CA ALA A 116 -5.04 1.19 -1.58
C ALA A 116 -6.25 0.54 -2.25
N ILE A 117 -7.33 1.29 -2.47
CA ILE A 117 -8.53 0.80 -3.17
C ILE A 117 -8.18 0.41 -4.61
N LEU A 118 -7.45 1.27 -5.34
CA LEU A 118 -6.95 0.95 -6.68
C LEU A 118 -6.16 -0.36 -6.70
N TYR A 119 -5.27 -0.55 -5.73
CA TYR A 119 -4.47 -1.77 -5.63
C TYR A 119 -5.32 -3.02 -5.44
N VAL A 120 -6.24 -3.02 -4.46
CA VAL A 120 -7.02 -4.22 -4.14
C VAL A 120 -8.09 -4.53 -5.19
N THR A 121 -8.55 -3.53 -5.94
CA THR A 121 -9.55 -3.71 -7.00
C THR A 121 -8.97 -3.97 -8.38
N SER A 122 -7.67 -3.67 -8.61
CA SER A 122 -7.02 -3.91 -9.91
C SER A 122 -6.83 -5.40 -10.18
N ASP A 123 -7.21 -5.87 -11.37
CA ASP A 123 -6.96 -7.24 -11.83
C ASP A 123 -5.53 -7.40 -12.38
N ASN A 124 -4.97 -6.31 -12.91
CA ASN A 124 -3.65 -6.30 -13.55
C ASN A 124 -2.70 -5.41 -12.76
N GLN A 125 -1.80 -6.04 -12.02
CA GLN A 125 -0.70 -5.34 -11.37
C GLN A 125 0.47 -5.25 -12.34
N THR A 126 1.02 -4.04 -12.54
CA THR A 126 2.24 -3.88 -13.34
C THR A 126 3.39 -4.61 -12.66
N LYS A 127 3.96 -5.59 -13.36
CA LYS A 127 5.06 -6.41 -12.86
C LYS A 127 6.39 -5.87 -13.36
N ILE A 128 7.32 -5.68 -12.43
CA ILE A 128 8.69 -5.22 -12.71
C ILE A 128 9.66 -6.28 -12.22
N ALA A 129 10.51 -6.76 -13.11
CA ALA A 129 11.59 -7.67 -12.79
C ALA A 129 12.92 -6.93 -12.63
N PHE A 130 13.60 -7.15 -11.52
CA PHE A 130 14.97 -6.74 -11.29
C PHE A 130 15.89 -7.89 -11.68
N LEU A 131 16.67 -7.67 -12.74
CA LEU A 131 17.60 -8.68 -13.23
C LEU A 131 18.85 -8.72 -12.36
N LYS A 132 19.28 -9.93 -11.99
CA LYS A 132 20.38 -10.21 -11.08
C LYS A 132 21.46 -11.06 -11.75
N GLY A 133 22.69 -10.98 -11.21
CA GLY A 133 23.84 -11.77 -11.68
C GLY A 133 24.92 -10.96 -12.38
N TYR A 134 24.76 -9.64 -12.46
CA TYR A 134 25.66 -8.74 -13.23
C TYR A 134 26.44 -7.76 -12.33
N GLY A 135 26.53 -8.03 -11.02
CA GLY A 135 27.19 -7.14 -10.07
C GLY A 135 26.41 -5.86 -9.78
N GLU A 136 25.10 -5.98 -9.70
CA GLU A 136 24.17 -4.87 -9.49
C GLU A 136 24.38 -4.19 -8.15
N GLN A 137 24.13 -2.90 -8.12
CA GLN A 137 24.05 -2.12 -6.88
C GLN A 137 22.79 -2.49 -6.10
N ASP A 138 22.80 -2.20 -4.79
CA ASP A 138 21.62 -2.40 -3.94
C ASP A 138 20.43 -1.56 -4.41
N SER A 139 19.40 -2.23 -4.88
CA SER A 139 18.15 -1.62 -5.34
C SER A 139 17.01 -1.72 -4.32
N THR A 140 17.27 -2.27 -3.14
CA THR A 140 16.24 -2.50 -2.11
C THR A 140 15.41 -1.26 -1.79
N PRO A 141 16.00 -0.06 -1.56
CA PRO A 141 15.19 1.13 -1.28
C PRO A 141 14.28 1.54 -2.44
N PHE A 142 14.74 1.31 -3.68
CA PHE A 142 13.94 1.61 -4.87
C PHE A 142 12.85 0.56 -5.09
N GLN A 143 13.13 -0.72 -4.85
CA GLN A 143 12.12 -1.78 -4.89
C GLN A 143 11.01 -1.53 -3.86
N GLU A 144 11.36 -1.13 -2.63
CA GLU A 144 10.38 -0.78 -1.60
C GLU A 144 9.50 0.41 -2.01
N LEU A 145 10.09 1.43 -2.64
CA LEU A 145 9.33 2.55 -3.19
C LEU A 145 8.33 2.10 -4.26
N LEU A 146 8.73 1.20 -5.16
CA LEU A 146 7.87 0.65 -6.20
C LEU A 146 6.75 -0.21 -5.61
N LYS A 147 7.05 -1.10 -4.65
CA LYS A 147 6.04 -1.89 -3.94
C LYS A 147 5.02 -0.98 -3.24
N LYS A 148 5.48 0.08 -2.60
CA LYS A 148 4.61 1.09 -1.97
C LYS A 148 3.68 1.77 -2.97
N ASN A 149 4.12 1.91 -4.23
CA ASN A 149 3.33 2.45 -5.34
C ASN A 149 2.60 1.36 -6.16
N ASN A 150 2.35 0.20 -5.55
CA ASN A 150 1.52 -0.88 -6.08
C ASN A 150 2.10 -1.65 -7.27
N PHE A 151 3.42 -1.59 -7.51
CA PHE A 151 4.09 -2.44 -8.48
C PHE A 151 4.39 -3.82 -7.86
N ALA A 152 4.18 -4.88 -8.63
CA ALA A 152 4.66 -6.21 -8.28
C ALA A 152 6.14 -6.33 -8.64
N ILE A 153 6.98 -6.65 -7.66
CA ILE A 153 8.43 -6.73 -7.85
C ILE A 153 8.87 -8.19 -7.76
N SER A 154 9.66 -8.62 -8.74
CA SER A 154 10.39 -9.89 -8.72
C SER A 154 11.87 -9.65 -8.97
N GLU A 155 12.73 -10.55 -8.47
CA GLU A 155 14.14 -10.62 -8.81
C GLU A 155 14.36 -11.88 -9.65
N ILE A 156 15.02 -11.74 -10.79
CA ILE A 156 15.21 -12.80 -11.78
C ILE A 156 16.69 -12.87 -12.14
N SER A 157 17.26 -14.07 -12.07
CA SER A 157 18.61 -14.31 -12.54
C SER A 157 18.58 -14.93 -13.93
N LEU A 158 18.93 -14.18 -14.95
CA LEU A 158 18.98 -14.65 -16.35
C LEU A 158 19.98 -15.81 -16.59
N LEU A 159 20.83 -16.11 -15.60
CA LEU A 159 21.72 -17.27 -15.65
C LEU A 159 20.94 -18.60 -15.49
N ASN A 160 19.77 -18.57 -14.86
CA ASN A 160 19.01 -19.76 -14.47
C ASN A 160 17.51 -19.67 -14.77
N GLU A 161 17.00 -18.49 -15.13
CA GLU A 161 15.58 -18.22 -15.25
C GLU A 161 15.30 -17.39 -16.51
N GLU A 162 14.13 -17.58 -17.08
CA GLU A 162 13.60 -16.74 -18.15
C GLU A 162 12.71 -15.64 -17.56
N ILE A 163 12.61 -14.51 -18.26
CA ILE A 163 11.69 -13.44 -17.86
C ILE A 163 10.27 -13.91 -18.17
N PRO A 164 9.36 -13.98 -17.16
CA PRO A 164 7.98 -14.36 -17.43
C PRO A 164 7.26 -13.39 -18.39
N ASP A 165 6.39 -13.93 -19.26
CA ASP A 165 5.65 -13.15 -20.27
C ASP A 165 4.77 -12.04 -19.69
N ASP A 166 4.41 -12.14 -18.42
CA ASP A 166 3.57 -11.15 -17.73
C ASP A 166 4.37 -10.02 -17.06
N VAL A 167 5.69 -10.00 -17.21
CA VAL A 167 6.54 -8.89 -16.78
C VAL A 167 6.41 -7.73 -17.75
N THR A 168 6.02 -6.58 -17.22
CA THR A 168 5.83 -5.35 -18.00
C THR A 168 7.14 -4.61 -18.25
N LEU A 169 8.06 -4.67 -17.30
CA LEU A 169 9.35 -3.99 -17.34
C LEU A 169 10.42 -4.85 -16.68
N ALA A 170 11.52 -5.09 -17.38
CA ALA A 170 12.73 -5.66 -16.80
C ALA A 170 13.81 -4.58 -16.69
N MET A 171 14.53 -4.53 -15.57
CA MET A 171 15.58 -3.54 -15.34
C MET A 171 16.78 -4.13 -14.62
N ILE A 172 17.95 -3.57 -14.92
CA ILE A 172 19.20 -3.82 -14.20
C ILE A 172 19.57 -2.53 -13.47
N PHE A 173 19.87 -2.63 -12.20
CA PHE A 173 20.14 -1.47 -11.36
C PHE A 173 21.63 -1.31 -11.09
N GLY A 174 22.32 -0.48 -11.88
CA GLY A 174 23.74 -0.16 -11.69
C GLY A 174 24.64 -1.38 -11.89
N SER A 175 24.51 -2.07 -13.03
CA SER A 175 25.33 -3.22 -13.41
C SER A 175 26.81 -2.84 -13.52
N GLU A 176 27.70 -3.68 -12.97
CA GLU A 176 29.17 -3.56 -13.12
C GLU A 176 29.72 -4.44 -14.26
N ARG A 177 28.87 -5.28 -14.86
CA ARG A 177 29.22 -6.20 -15.95
C ARG A 177 28.28 -6.02 -17.11
N ASP A 178 28.80 -6.22 -18.33
CA ASP A 178 27.97 -6.27 -19.53
C ASP A 178 27.07 -7.52 -19.52
N LEU A 179 25.92 -7.39 -20.15
CA LEU A 179 25.05 -8.53 -20.48
C LEU A 179 25.82 -9.41 -21.50
N ASP A 180 25.81 -10.71 -21.30
CA ASP A 180 26.33 -11.63 -22.33
C ASP A 180 25.33 -11.74 -23.48
N ALA A 181 25.81 -12.25 -24.62
CA ALA A 181 25.02 -12.31 -25.85
C ALA A 181 23.76 -13.19 -25.73
N SER A 182 23.78 -14.19 -24.82
CA SER A 182 22.65 -15.08 -24.57
C SER A 182 21.57 -14.45 -23.68
N SER A 183 21.91 -13.35 -23.02
CA SER A 183 20.97 -12.60 -22.14
C SER A 183 20.24 -11.47 -22.89
N VAL A 184 20.57 -11.24 -24.17
CA VAL A 184 20.04 -10.14 -24.99
C VAL A 184 19.06 -10.65 -26.06
N GLU A 185 19.02 -11.96 -26.33
CA GLU A 185 18.06 -12.61 -27.24
C GLU A 185 16.73 -12.90 -26.55
#